data_0b5640e5e0ac6fdca6ef808ad9ff1b9c
#
_entry.id   0b5640e5e0ac6fdca6ef808ad9ff1b9c
#
_cell.length_a   1.000
_cell.length_b   1.000
_cell.length_c   1.000
_cell.angle_alpha   90.00
_cell.angle_beta   90.00
_cell.angle_gamma   90.00
#
_symmetry.space_group_name_H-M   'P 1'
#
loop_
_entity.id
_entity.type
_entity.pdbx_description
1 polymer ?
#
loop_
_entity_poly.entity_id
_entity_poly.type
_entity_poly.pdbx_seq_one_letter_code
_entity_poly.pdbx_strand_id
1 'polypeptide(L)'
;MYKRQVSINNIIKNANISRGSFYQYFDDKVDLVEVMTRSFINFSLEKATEVISRTHGDIFVTYDLLFEILCECSRDAKQSIIMKNLIKNIKANDSLVSEYFINRFKGVAELVSVTNNFDRSNLKYTSDEDVKCLSQILTQVLKNAVFNVFVIGKPFDEVHREYHRKLEIIKTGAIAD
;
A
#
# COMPACT_ATOMS: atom_id res chain seq x y z
N MET A 1 5.83 19.34 22.02
CA MET A 1 5.11 20.01 20.91
C MET A 1 3.80 19.23 20.71
N TYR A 2 2.68 19.76 21.21
CA TYR A 2 1.37 19.09 21.11
C TYR A 2 0.99 18.96 19.61
N LYS A 3 0.93 17.73 19.08
CA LYS A 3 0.33 17.47 17.78
C LYS A 3 -1.12 17.96 17.84
N ARG A 4 -1.47 19.00 17.08
CA ARG A 4 -2.86 19.44 16.92
C ARG A 4 -3.66 18.25 16.40
N GLN A 5 -4.39 17.60 17.27
CA GLN A 5 -5.32 16.56 16.87
C GLN A 5 -6.41 17.23 16.02
N VAL A 6 -6.62 16.73 14.80
CA VAL A 6 -7.72 17.18 13.95
C VAL A 6 -9.02 16.85 14.67
N SER A 7 -9.84 17.88 14.96
CA SER A 7 -11.14 17.70 15.62
C SER A 7 -12.22 17.38 14.60
N ILE A 8 -13.28 16.68 15.02
CA ILE A 8 -14.45 16.45 14.17
C ILE A 8 -15.02 17.78 13.65
N ASN A 9 -15.03 18.84 14.46
CA ASN A 9 -15.49 20.16 14.04
C ASN A 9 -14.66 20.72 12.85
N ASN A 10 -13.36 20.49 12.83
CA ASN A 10 -12.53 20.89 11.70
C ASN A 10 -12.80 20.04 10.46
N ILE A 11 -13.07 18.74 10.64
CA ILE A 11 -13.41 17.84 9.53
C ILE A 11 -14.71 18.29 8.86
N ILE A 12 -15.80 18.43 9.62
CA ILE A 12 -17.12 18.81 9.10
C ILE A 12 -17.10 20.19 8.44
N LYS A 13 -16.37 21.15 9.05
CA LYS A 13 -16.22 22.49 8.47
C LYS A 13 -15.50 22.44 7.12
N ASN A 14 -14.39 21.70 7.02
CA ASN A 14 -13.62 21.60 5.78
C ASN A 14 -14.31 20.78 4.69
N ALA A 15 -15.09 19.77 5.09
CA ALA A 15 -15.90 18.97 4.19
C ALA A 15 -17.24 19.64 3.81
N ASN A 16 -17.57 20.78 4.43
CA ASN A 16 -18.83 21.48 4.25
C ASN A 16 -20.07 20.58 4.47
N ILE A 17 -20.04 19.75 5.53
CA ILE A 17 -21.12 18.87 5.91
C ILE A 17 -21.66 19.21 7.31
N SER A 18 -22.89 18.80 7.62
CA SER A 18 -23.44 18.96 8.97
C SER A 18 -22.83 17.96 9.95
N ARG A 19 -22.87 18.27 11.25
CA ARG A 19 -22.47 17.35 12.30
C ARG A 19 -23.32 16.06 12.29
N GLY A 20 -24.61 16.20 12.04
CA GLY A 20 -25.54 15.06 11.89
C GLY A 20 -25.13 14.16 10.71
N SER A 21 -24.78 14.76 9.57
CA SER A 21 -24.31 13.99 8.41
C SER A 21 -23.02 13.23 8.72
N PHE A 22 -22.09 13.78 9.50
CA PHE A 22 -20.90 13.06 9.92
C PHE A 22 -21.26 11.79 10.70
N TYR A 23 -22.10 11.93 11.73
CA TYR A 23 -22.48 10.82 12.62
C TYR A 23 -23.46 9.82 12.00
N GLN A 24 -23.98 10.08 10.80
CA GLN A 24 -24.69 9.07 10.01
C GLN A 24 -23.76 8.01 9.41
N TYR A 25 -22.49 8.34 9.20
CA TYR A 25 -21.51 7.48 8.51
C TYR A 25 -20.38 7.01 9.40
N PHE A 26 -20.05 7.76 10.47
CA PHE A 26 -18.91 7.50 11.33
C PHE A 26 -19.25 7.72 12.79
N ASP A 27 -18.96 6.75 13.64
CA ASP A 27 -19.17 6.85 15.08
C ASP A 27 -18.25 7.91 15.71
N ASP A 28 -17.01 7.96 15.25
CA ASP A 28 -16.03 8.95 15.69
C ASP A 28 -14.93 9.18 14.61
N LYS A 29 -13.88 9.90 15.02
CA LYS A 29 -12.74 10.18 14.15
C LYS A 29 -11.90 8.92 13.86
N VAL A 30 -11.86 7.96 14.77
CA VAL A 30 -11.08 6.72 14.59
C VAL A 30 -11.77 5.87 13.53
N ASP A 31 -13.09 5.73 13.61
CA ASP A 31 -13.90 5.04 12.62
C ASP A 31 -13.73 5.64 11.21
N LEU A 32 -13.74 6.98 11.08
CA LEU A 32 -13.42 7.63 9.79
C LEU A 32 -12.05 7.20 9.25
N VAL A 33 -11.00 7.18 10.10
CA VAL A 33 -9.64 6.77 9.68
C VAL A 33 -9.61 5.30 9.30
N GLU A 34 -10.35 4.45 10.00
CA GLU A 34 -10.49 3.03 9.68
C GLU A 34 -11.15 2.82 8.31
N VAL A 35 -12.26 3.50 8.05
CA VAL A 35 -12.95 3.43 6.75
C VAL A 35 -12.03 3.89 5.62
N MET A 36 -11.32 5.01 5.79
CA MET A 36 -10.36 5.50 4.80
C MET A 36 -9.22 4.49 4.56
N THR A 37 -8.68 3.91 5.62
CA THR A 37 -7.60 2.91 5.54
C THR A 37 -8.07 1.65 4.80
N ARG A 38 -9.26 1.17 5.14
CA ARG A 38 -9.89 0.02 4.47
C ARG A 38 -10.12 0.28 2.98
N SER A 39 -10.65 1.45 2.64
CA SER A 39 -10.86 1.84 1.25
C SER A 39 -9.56 1.87 0.45
N PHE A 40 -8.48 2.38 1.05
CA PHE A 40 -7.17 2.40 0.42
C PHE A 40 -6.61 0.99 0.20
N ILE A 41 -6.77 0.10 1.18
CA ILE A 41 -6.33 -1.30 1.07
C ILE A 41 -7.10 -2.01 -0.04
N ASN A 42 -8.43 -1.89 -0.06
CA ASN A 42 -9.26 -2.50 -1.08
C ASN A 42 -8.89 -1.99 -2.48
N PHE A 43 -8.68 -0.68 -2.63
CA PHE A 43 -8.18 -0.09 -3.87
C PHE A 43 -6.82 -0.68 -4.28
N SER A 44 -5.89 -0.81 -3.34
CA SER A 44 -4.56 -1.38 -3.63
C SER A 44 -4.64 -2.85 -4.05
N LEU A 45 -5.54 -3.64 -3.43
CA LEU A 45 -5.79 -5.04 -3.78
C LEU A 45 -6.42 -5.18 -5.17
N GLU A 46 -7.43 -4.36 -5.46
CA GLU A 46 -8.08 -4.31 -6.77
C GLU A 46 -7.06 -3.98 -7.86
N LYS A 47 -6.22 -2.96 -7.64
CA LYS A 47 -5.15 -2.60 -8.56
C LYS A 47 -4.10 -3.70 -8.71
N ALA A 48 -3.73 -4.38 -7.64
CA ALA A 48 -2.80 -5.51 -7.71
C ALA A 48 -3.38 -6.63 -8.59
N THR A 49 -4.64 -6.99 -8.42
CA THR A 49 -5.31 -8.02 -9.22
C THR A 49 -5.39 -7.63 -10.71
N GLU A 50 -5.75 -6.37 -10.99
CA GLU A 50 -5.77 -5.83 -12.36
C GLU A 50 -4.38 -5.90 -13.00
N VAL A 51 -3.35 -5.46 -12.28
CA VAL A 51 -1.96 -5.43 -12.79
C VAL A 51 -1.45 -6.85 -13.04
N ILE A 52 -1.67 -7.80 -12.13
CA ILE A 52 -1.26 -9.21 -12.32
C ILE A 52 -1.88 -9.78 -13.59
N SER A 53 -3.16 -9.54 -13.83
CA SER A 53 -3.83 -9.98 -15.05
C SER A 53 -3.19 -9.36 -16.30
N ARG A 54 -2.86 -8.08 -16.27
CA ARG A 54 -2.24 -7.35 -17.39
C ARG A 54 -0.80 -7.78 -17.67
N THR A 55 -0.07 -8.20 -16.65
CA THR A 55 1.33 -8.64 -16.75
C THR A 55 1.48 -10.14 -17.00
N HIS A 56 0.36 -10.83 -17.26
CA HIS A 56 0.34 -12.30 -17.40
C HIS A 56 0.99 -13.03 -16.23
N GLY A 57 0.92 -12.45 -15.04
CA GLY A 57 1.47 -13.03 -13.83
C GLY A 57 2.97 -12.81 -13.59
N ASP A 58 3.67 -12.02 -14.41
CA ASP A 58 5.07 -11.68 -14.12
C ASP A 58 5.15 -10.89 -12.81
N ILE A 59 5.74 -11.51 -11.79
CA ILE A 59 5.80 -10.94 -10.44
C ILE A 59 6.60 -9.63 -10.39
N PHE A 60 7.71 -9.54 -11.12
CA PHE A 60 8.58 -8.36 -11.09
C PHE A 60 7.95 -7.19 -11.82
N VAL A 61 7.39 -7.43 -13.01
CA VAL A 61 6.64 -6.42 -13.78
C VAL A 61 5.41 -5.96 -12.99
N THR A 62 4.76 -6.87 -12.27
CA THR A 62 3.62 -6.54 -11.40
C THR A 62 4.02 -5.55 -10.30
N TYR A 63 5.08 -5.83 -9.57
CA TYR A 63 5.52 -4.95 -8.48
C TYR A 63 6.06 -3.60 -9.00
N ASP A 64 6.64 -3.58 -10.19
CA ASP A 64 7.08 -2.36 -10.85
C ASP A 64 5.90 -1.44 -11.20
N LEU A 65 4.89 -1.97 -11.88
CA LEU A 65 3.68 -1.22 -12.19
C LEU A 65 2.89 -0.79 -10.95
N LEU A 66 2.87 -1.62 -9.88
CA LEU A 66 2.23 -1.24 -8.62
C LEU A 66 2.92 -0.03 -7.97
N PHE A 67 4.24 0.04 -8.03
CA PHE A 67 4.97 1.21 -7.54
C PHE A 67 4.56 2.47 -8.30
N GLU A 68 4.53 2.42 -9.64
CA GLU A 68 4.10 3.54 -10.48
C GLU A 68 2.68 4.01 -10.12
N ILE A 69 1.72 3.08 -10.07
CA ILE A 69 0.30 3.38 -9.77
C ILE A 69 0.16 4.01 -8.38
N LEU A 70 0.80 3.43 -7.35
CA LEU A 70 0.71 3.93 -5.99
C LEU A 70 1.39 5.29 -5.81
N CYS A 71 2.42 5.57 -6.59
CA CYS A 71 3.15 6.83 -6.52
C CYS A 71 2.62 7.90 -7.47
N GLU A 72 1.73 7.57 -8.42
CA GLU A 72 1.14 8.54 -9.33
C GLU A 72 0.47 9.72 -8.58
N CYS A 73 -0.23 9.42 -7.50
CA CYS A 73 -0.86 10.44 -6.65
C CYS A 73 0.16 11.35 -5.92
N SER A 74 1.46 11.05 -5.95
CA SER A 74 2.49 11.97 -5.42
C SER A 74 2.63 13.24 -6.25
N ARG A 75 2.17 13.21 -7.51
CA ARG A 75 2.21 14.35 -8.44
C ARG A 75 1.12 15.40 -8.14
N ASP A 76 0.05 15.00 -7.44
CA ASP A 76 -0.99 15.92 -6.96
C ASP A 76 -0.78 16.28 -5.49
N ALA A 77 -0.66 17.58 -5.19
CA ALA A 77 -0.35 18.06 -3.84
C ALA A 77 -1.40 17.66 -2.79
N LYS A 78 -2.70 17.64 -3.14
CA LYS A 78 -3.76 17.26 -2.21
C LYS A 78 -3.76 15.77 -1.95
N GLN A 79 -3.65 14.96 -3.02
CA GLN A 79 -3.59 13.50 -2.91
C GLN A 79 -2.34 13.05 -2.16
N SER A 80 -1.19 13.69 -2.42
CA SER A 80 0.06 13.44 -1.71
C SER A 80 -0.06 13.69 -0.19
N ILE A 81 -0.73 14.76 0.24
CA ILE A 81 -1.00 15.03 1.66
C ILE A 81 -1.91 13.95 2.28
N ILE A 82 -2.95 13.54 1.57
CA ILE A 82 -3.86 12.48 2.02
C ILE A 82 -3.10 11.18 2.21
N MET A 83 -2.33 10.75 1.20
CA MET A 83 -1.51 9.53 1.25
C MET A 83 -0.48 9.58 2.37
N LYS A 84 0.24 10.69 2.52
CA LYS A 84 1.20 10.89 3.61
C LYS A 84 0.56 10.69 4.99
N ASN A 85 -0.61 11.28 5.21
CA ASN A 85 -1.30 11.18 6.49
C ASN A 85 -1.85 9.77 6.72
N LEU A 86 -2.36 9.12 5.69
CA LEU A 86 -2.86 7.75 5.74
C LEU A 86 -1.71 6.78 6.12
N ILE A 87 -0.59 6.82 5.39
CA ILE A 87 0.57 5.97 5.63
C ILE A 87 1.16 6.20 7.04
N LYS A 88 1.20 7.46 7.50
CA LYS A 88 1.65 7.78 8.86
C LYS A 88 0.74 7.21 9.94
N ASN A 89 -0.57 7.26 9.74
CA ASN A 89 -1.53 6.69 10.69
C ASN A 89 -1.47 5.17 10.73
N ILE A 90 -1.31 4.52 9.59
CA ILE A 90 -1.07 3.07 9.51
C ILE A 90 0.16 2.68 10.35
N LYS A 91 1.25 3.45 10.29
CA LYS A 91 2.49 3.14 11.01
C LYS A 91 2.47 3.54 12.49
N ALA A 92 1.71 4.58 12.87
CA ALA A 92 1.67 5.10 14.25
C ALA A 92 0.76 4.29 15.19
N ASN A 93 -0.15 3.50 14.64
CA ASN A 93 -1.11 2.68 15.39
C ASN A 93 -0.73 1.20 15.37
N ASP A 94 0.57 0.89 15.45
CA ASP A 94 1.10 -0.47 15.30
C ASP A 94 0.49 -1.52 16.26
N SER A 95 -0.05 -1.12 17.43
CA SER A 95 -0.74 -2.04 18.33
C SER A 95 -2.24 -2.22 18.03
N LEU A 96 -2.95 -1.18 17.62
CA LEU A 96 -4.35 -1.26 17.18
C LEU A 96 -4.44 -1.68 15.71
N VAL A 97 -3.48 -1.22 14.90
CA VAL A 97 -3.37 -1.57 13.49
C VAL A 97 -2.83 -2.98 13.33
N SER A 98 -1.93 -3.48 14.19
CA SER A 98 -1.46 -4.86 14.09
C SER A 98 -2.57 -5.86 14.40
N GLU A 99 -3.41 -5.65 15.39
CA GLU A 99 -4.52 -6.54 15.71
C GLU A 99 -5.66 -6.44 14.67
N TYR A 100 -5.98 -5.24 14.22
CA TYR A 100 -6.95 -4.98 13.16
C TYR A 100 -6.40 -5.36 11.78
N PHE A 101 -5.13 -5.10 11.52
CA PHE A 101 -4.44 -5.50 10.30
C PHE A 101 -4.03 -6.97 10.30
N ILE A 102 -3.63 -7.57 11.40
CA ILE A 102 -3.34 -9.01 11.45
C ILE A 102 -4.63 -9.82 11.31
N ASN A 103 -5.72 -9.43 11.94
CA ASN A 103 -7.01 -10.12 11.81
C ASN A 103 -7.77 -9.80 10.51
N ARG A 104 -7.50 -8.67 9.85
CA ARG A 104 -8.08 -8.27 8.56
C ARG A 104 -7.09 -8.14 7.40
N PHE A 105 -5.79 -8.13 7.64
CA PHE A 105 -4.78 -8.52 6.65
C PHE A 105 -4.64 -10.05 6.51
N LYS A 106 -5.59 -10.78 6.94
CA LYS A 106 -6.06 -11.94 6.17
C LYS A 106 -6.33 -11.54 4.71
N GLY A 107 -6.61 -10.31 4.40
CA GLY A 107 -6.57 -9.74 3.08
C GLY A 107 -5.17 -9.59 2.46
N VAL A 108 -4.07 -9.56 3.23
CA VAL A 108 -2.73 -9.85 2.69
C VAL A 108 -2.51 -11.35 2.55
N ALA A 109 -3.21 -12.18 3.32
CA ALA A 109 -3.35 -13.60 3.01
C ALA A 109 -4.25 -13.82 1.78
N GLU A 110 -5.14 -12.88 1.46
CA GLU A 110 -5.87 -12.82 0.18
C GLU A 110 -5.00 -12.23 -0.94
N LEU A 111 -4.03 -11.33 -0.67
CA LEU A 111 -2.89 -11.10 -1.56
C LEU A 111 -2.05 -12.39 -1.76
N VAL A 112 -2.05 -13.29 -0.81
CA VAL A 112 -1.46 -14.64 -0.96
C VAL A 112 -2.34 -15.52 -1.86
N SER A 113 -3.65 -15.36 -1.90
CA SER A 113 -4.47 -16.00 -2.94
C SER A 113 -4.19 -15.39 -4.34
N VAL A 114 -3.77 -14.14 -4.40
CA VAL A 114 -3.25 -13.47 -5.58
C VAL A 114 -1.89 -14.05 -6.01
N THR A 115 -1.07 -14.58 -5.10
CA THR A 115 0.21 -15.25 -5.44
C THR A 115 0.01 -16.54 -6.26
N ASN A 116 -1.16 -17.15 -6.19
CA ASN A 116 -1.48 -18.29 -7.05
C ASN A 116 -1.63 -17.92 -8.53
N ASN A 117 -1.75 -16.64 -8.83
CA ASN A 117 -1.89 -16.10 -10.19
C ASN A 117 -0.55 -15.66 -10.81
N PHE A 118 0.56 -15.76 -10.08
CA PHE A 118 1.87 -15.45 -10.64
C PHE A 118 2.37 -16.59 -11.54
N ASP A 119 2.93 -16.20 -12.69
CA ASP A 119 3.66 -17.11 -13.56
C ASP A 119 4.97 -17.53 -12.90
N ARG A 120 5.19 -18.83 -12.79
CA ARG A 120 6.35 -19.44 -12.13
C ARG A 120 7.36 -20.01 -13.11
N SER A 121 7.06 -19.98 -14.42
CA SER A 121 7.83 -20.64 -15.45
C SER A 121 9.30 -20.21 -15.50
N ASN A 122 9.56 -18.95 -15.15
CA ASN A 122 10.90 -18.36 -15.15
C ASN A 122 11.50 -18.22 -13.75
N LEU A 123 10.83 -18.73 -12.70
CA LEU A 123 11.34 -18.63 -11.34
C LEU A 123 12.22 -19.82 -10.99
N LYS A 124 13.32 -19.57 -10.29
CA LYS A 124 14.22 -20.59 -9.75
C LYS A 124 13.58 -21.43 -8.64
N TYR A 125 12.72 -20.80 -7.85
CA TYR A 125 12.00 -21.37 -6.73
C TYR A 125 10.50 -21.27 -7.01
N THR A 126 9.82 -22.40 -7.18
CA THR A 126 8.46 -22.45 -7.74
C THR A 126 7.41 -22.97 -6.77
N SER A 127 7.78 -23.40 -5.54
CA SER A 127 6.80 -23.85 -4.55
C SER A 127 5.91 -22.68 -4.10
N ASP A 128 4.71 -22.99 -3.59
CA ASP A 128 3.80 -21.97 -3.06
C ASP A 128 4.45 -21.15 -1.95
N GLU A 129 5.28 -21.80 -1.13
CA GLU A 129 5.99 -21.16 -0.03
C GLU A 129 7.08 -20.22 -0.52
N ASP A 130 7.83 -20.61 -1.55
CA ASP A 130 8.87 -19.78 -2.16
C ASP A 130 8.27 -18.53 -2.81
N VAL A 131 7.21 -18.69 -3.62
CA VAL A 131 6.52 -17.57 -4.27
C VAL A 131 5.90 -16.63 -3.23
N LYS A 132 5.37 -17.16 -2.14
CA LYS A 132 4.91 -16.38 -1.01
C LYS A 132 6.04 -15.59 -0.35
N CYS A 133 7.19 -16.21 -0.08
CA CYS A 133 8.37 -15.54 0.46
C CYS A 133 8.87 -14.42 -0.47
N LEU A 134 8.99 -14.70 -1.77
CA LEU A 134 9.38 -13.70 -2.76
C LEU A 134 8.41 -12.52 -2.79
N SER A 135 7.10 -12.79 -2.81
CA SER A 135 6.07 -11.77 -2.76
C SER A 135 6.15 -10.91 -1.48
N GLN A 136 6.44 -11.53 -0.34
CA GLN A 136 6.64 -10.80 0.92
C GLN A 136 7.86 -9.87 0.86
N ILE A 137 8.99 -10.32 0.30
CA ILE A 137 10.20 -9.50 0.12
C ILE A 137 9.88 -8.31 -0.78
N LEU A 138 9.27 -8.54 -1.94
CA LEU A 138 8.91 -7.50 -2.91
C LEU A 138 7.91 -6.50 -2.29
N THR A 139 6.95 -6.98 -1.50
CA THR A 139 6.01 -6.13 -0.75
C THR A 139 6.72 -5.20 0.22
N GLN A 140 7.76 -5.67 0.94
CA GLN A 140 8.52 -4.81 1.85
C GLN A 140 9.34 -3.75 1.10
N VAL A 141 9.91 -4.12 -0.05
CA VAL A 141 10.64 -3.18 -0.91
C VAL A 141 9.69 -2.10 -1.44
N LEU A 142 8.50 -2.48 -1.91
CA LEU A 142 7.45 -1.57 -2.36
C LEU A 142 6.98 -0.63 -1.24
N LYS A 143 6.64 -1.17 -0.07
CA LYS A 143 6.22 -0.38 1.10
C LYS A 143 7.28 0.65 1.51
N ASN A 144 8.54 0.27 1.48
CA ASN A 144 9.64 1.18 1.81
C ASN A 144 9.78 2.30 0.78
N ALA A 145 9.67 1.99 -0.51
CA ALA A 145 9.70 2.99 -1.59
C ALA A 145 8.55 3.98 -1.46
N VAL A 146 7.31 3.50 -1.33
CA VAL A 146 6.11 4.34 -1.12
C VAL A 146 6.26 5.22 0.14
N PHE A 147 6.78 4.67 1.23
CA PHE A 147 7.07 5.43 2.45
C PHE A 147 8.09 6.55 2.22
N ASN A 148 9.15 6.28 1.48
CA ASN A 148 10.18 7.27 1.16
C ASN A 148 9.60 8.43 0.33
N VAL A 149 8.74 8.16 -0.65
CA VAL A 149 8.06 9.18 -1.45
C VAL A 149 7.14 10.04 -0.58
N PHE A 150 6.18 9.40 0.12
CA PHE A 150 5.09 10.15 0.75
C PHE A 150 5.41 10.68 2.15
N VAL A 151 6.20 9.96 2.93
CA VAL A 151 6.44 10.30 4.35
C VAL A 151 7.76 11.01 4.56
N ILE A 152 8.83 10.47 3.98
CA ILE A 152 10.15 11.10 4.05
C ILE A 152 10.19 12.31 3.12
N GLY A 153 9.52 12.23 1.96
CA GLY A 153 9.48 13.30 0.96
C GLY A 153 10.72 13.30 0.07
N LYS A 154 11.32 12.13 -0.17
CA LYS A 154 12.38 12.00 -1.16
C LYS A 154 11.85 12.26 -2.57
N PRO A 155 12.67 12.83 -3.48
CA PRO A 155 12.30 13.00 -4.87
C PRO A 155 11.89 11.66 -5.49
N PHE A 156 10.78 11.67 -6.26
CA PHE A 156 10.26 10.47 -6.91
C PHE A 156 11.34 9.77 -7.74
N ASP A 157 12.06 10.50 -8.59
CA ASP A 157 13.08 9.93 -9.47
C ASP A 157 14.26 9.26 -8.72
N GLU A 158 14.60 9.77 -7.53
CA GLU A 158 15.60 9.13 -6.65
C GLU A 158 15.10 7.79 -6.14
N VAL A 159 13.88 7.79 -5.60
CA VAL A 159 13.26 6.59 -5.03
C VAL A 159 12.99 5.55 -6.12
N HIS A 160 12.55 5.99 -7.30
CA HIS A 160 12.29 5.15 -8.46
C HIS A 160 13.57 4.40 -8.89
N ARG A 161 14.70 5.10 -9.08
CA ARG A 161 15.98 4.46 -9.42
C ARG A 161 16.44 3.45 -8.35
N GLU A 162 16.29 3.82 -7.06
CA GLU A 162 16.64 2.94 -5.95
C GLU A 162 15.74 1.69 -5.90
N TYR A 163 14.45 1.88 -6.14
CA TYR A 163 13.46 0.80 -6.17
C TYR A 163 13.75 -0.19 -7.30
N HIS A 164 13.92 0.28 -8.53
CA HIS A 164 14.27 -0.56 -9.67
C HIS A 164 15.55 -1.35 -9.46
N ARG A 165 16.58 -0.69 -8.90
CA ARG A 165 17.83 -1.40 -8.60
C ARG A 165 17.63 -2.55 -7.62
N LYS A 166 16.77 -2.37 -6.61
CA LYS A 166 16.43 -3.45 -5.66
C LYS A 166 15.67 -4.58 -6.35
N LEU A 167 14.69 -4.25 -7.21
CA LEU A 167 13.98 -5.24 -8.00
C LEU A 167 14.93 -6.07 -8.85
N GLU A 168 15.87 -5.44 -9.59
CA GLU A 168 16.83 -6.14 -10.44
C GLU A 168 17.77 -7.05 -9.63
N ILE A 169 18.23 -6.62 -8.45
CA ILE A 169 19.06 -7.47 -7.57
C ILE A 169 18.27 -8.72 -7.14
N ILE A 170 17.00 -8.54 -6.73
CA ILE A 170 16.16 -9.66 -6.30
C ILE A 170 15.86 -10.57 -7.51
N LYS A 171 15.54 -9.99 -8.65
CA LYS A 171 15.25 -10.71 -9.89
C LYS A 171 16.40 -11.60 -10.32
N THR A 172 17.64 -11.07 -10.30
CA THR A 172 18.85 -11.84 -10.66
C THR A 172 19.05 -13.06 -9.76
N GLY A 173 18.63 -13.00 -8.48
CA GLY A 173 18.70 -14.14 -7.56
C GLY A 173 17.53 -15.13 -7.67
N ALA A 174 16.41 -14.70 -8.23
CA ALA A 174 15.15 -15.45 -8.23
C ALA A 174 14.77 -16.07 -9.59
N ILE A 175 15.36 -15.61 -10.69
CA ILE A 175 15.13 -16.14 -12.05
C ILE A 175 16.07 -17.33 -12.31
N ALA A 176 15.54 -18.35 -12.95
CA ALA A 176 16.32 -19.48 -13.44
C ALA A 176 17.24 -19.06 -14.58
N ASP A 177 18.41 -19.70 -14.66
CA ASP A 177 19.39 -19.48 -15.74
C ASP A 177 18.85 -19.97 -17.09
#